data_4d48831036abb1f08160bc6b5e72fb73
#
_entry.id   4d48831036abb1f08160bc6b5e72fb73
#
_cell.length_a   1.000
_cell.length_b   1.000
_cell.length_c   1.000
_cell.angle_alpha   90.00
_cell.angle_beta   90.00
_cell.angle_gamma   90.00
#
_symmetry.space_group_name_H-M   'P 1'
#
loop_
_entity.id
_entity.type
_entity.pdbx_description
1 polymer ?
#
loop_
_entity_poly.entity_id
_entity_poly.type
_entity_poly.pdbx_seq_one_letter_code
_entity_poly.pdbx_strand_id
1 'polypeptide(L)'
;MSVIMTLRVSGDPNKLEQLAGENQDMIRGISQRAKDQGLIAHRFYGSEGQIMVVDEWPDPESFQRFWEAEQANIGPMMEQVATSEPEITFWRKLETGDDVGWAWLRPPPSGSTHR
;
A
#
# COMPACT_ATOMS: atom_id res chain seq x y z
N MET A 1 -9.91 -11.02 9.47
CA MET A 1 -8.88 -11.36 8.48
C MET A 1 -8.55 -10.14 7.65
N SER A 2 -7.29 -9.94 7.36
CA SER A 2 -6.88 -8.80 6.55
C SER A 2 -7.00 -9.11 5.06
N VAL A 3 -6.94 -8.05 4.26
CA VAL A 3 -6.91 -8.16 2.80
C VAL A 3 -5.69 -7.40 2.29
N ILE A 4 -5.23 -7.79 1.11
CA ILE A 4 -4.21 -7.03 0.39
C ILE A 4 -4.93 -6.17 -0.64
N MET A 5 -4.58 -4.90 -0.68
CA MET A 5 -5.07 -3.97 -1.70
C MET A 5 -3.91 -3.66 -2.63
N THR A 6 -4.12 -3.79 -3.93
CA THR A 6 -3.16 -3.29 -4.91
C THR A 6 -3.81 -2.18 -5.71
N LEU A 7 -3.05 -1.10 -5.92
CA LEU A 7 -3.45 0.01 -6.77
C LEU A 7 -2.36 0.18 -7.81
N ARG A 8 -2.71 0.05 -9.08
CA ARG A 8 -1.74 0.11 -10.16
C ARG A 8 -2.10 1.24 -11.13
N VAL A 9 -1.09 2.01 -11.53
CA VAL A 9 -1.24 3.06 -12.55
C VAL A 9 -0.07 2.99 -13.50
N SER A 10 -0.27 3.48 -14.73
CA SER A 10 0.84 3.79 -15.62
C SER A 10 1.48 5.09 -15.14
N GLY A 11 2.79 5.17 -15.23
CA GLY A 11 3.52 6.35 -14.79
C GLY A 11 5.00 6.05 -14.65
N ASP A 12 5.79 7.09 -14.38
CA ASP A 12 7.23 6.97 -14.21
C ASP A 12 7.58 6.81 -12.73
N PRO A 13 8.08 5.63 -12.31
CA PRO A 13 8.44 5.42 -10.91
C PRO A 13 9.49 6.42 -10.40
N ASN A 14 10.41 6.83 -11.26
CA ASN A 14 11.46 7.79 -10.84
C ASN A 14 10.85 9.15 -10.51
N LYS A 15 9.83 9.53 -11.25
CA LYS A 15 9.13 10.79 -10.97
C LYS A 15 8.40 10.74 -9.65
N LEU A 16 7.80 9.59 -9.32
CA LEU A 16 7.16 9.43 -8.03
C LEU A 16 8.17 9.50 -6.89
N GLU A 17 9.32 8.86 -7.04
CA GLU A 17 10.36 8.91 -6.03
C GLU A 17 10.84 10.35 -5.80
N GLN A 18 11.03 11.10 -6.88
CA GLN A 18 11.43 12.49 -6.79
C GLN A 18 10.37 13.32 -6.07
N LEU A 19 9.12 13.16 -6.47
CA LEU A 19 8.02 13.90 -5.88
C LEU A 19 7.86 13.58 -4.39
N ALA A 20 7.98 12.31 -4.03
CA ALA A 20 7.90 11.90 -2.64
C ALA A 20 9.04 12.51 -1.82
N GLY A 21 10.24 12.55 -2.39
CA GLY A 21 11.39 13.16 -1.72
C GLY A 21 11.20 14.65 -1.45
N GLU A 22 10.52 15.34 -2.35
CA GLU A 22 10.25 16.77 -2.23
C GLU A 22 9.07 17.09 -1.31
N ASN A 23 8.26 16.07 -0.94
CA ASN A 23 7.04 16.26 -0.17
C ASN A 23 6.96 15.31 1.02
N GLN A 24 8.06 15.09 1.71
CA GLN A 24 8.16 14.10 2.78
C GLN A 24 7.14 14.32 3.90
N ASP A 25 6.94 15.58 4.30
CA ASP A 25 6.02 15.87 5.40
C ASP A 25 4.58 15.50 5.01
N MET A 26 4.18 15.80 3.78
CA MET A 26 2.86 15.47 3.29
C MET A 26 2.69 13.96 3.21
N ILE A 27 3.68 13.26 2.65
CA ILE A 27 3.66 11.80 2.51
C ILE A 27 3.54 11.13 3.88
N ARG A 28 4.34 11.58 4.85
CA ARG A 28 4.28 11.02 6.21
C ARG A 28 2.94 11.29 6.87
N GLY A 29 2.36 12.46 6.64
CA GLY A 29 1.06 12.79 7.18
C GLY A 29 -0.03 11.88 6.64
N ILE A 30 -0.01 11.62 5.34
CA ILE A 30 -0.97 10.69 4.71
C ILE A 30 -0.79 9.29 5.29
N SER A 31 0.45 8.83 5.42
CA SER A 31 0.74 7.50 5.97
C SER A 31 0.26 7.38 7.42
N GLN A 32 0.47 8.43 8.22
CA GLN A 32 0.03 8.39 9.60
C GLN A 32 -1.49 8.33 9.71
N ARG A 33 -2.19 9.11 8.88
CA ARG A 33 -3.65 9.07 8.88
C ARG A 33 -4.17 7.73 8.35
N ALA A 34 -3.45 7.11 7.41
CA ALA A 34 -3.79 5.77 6.96
C ALA A 34 -3.68 4.76 8.10
N LYS A 35 -2.61 4.85 8.89
CA LYS A 35 -2.45 3.98 10.08
C LYS A 35 -3.60 4.18 11.05
N ASP A 36 -4.00 5.43 11.27
CA ASP A 36 -5.12 5.73 12.16
C ASP A 36 -6.43 5.14 11.65
N GLN A 37 -6.54 4.91 10.36
CA GLN A 37 -7.72 4.30 9.74
C GLN A 37 -7.61 2.77 9.65
N GLY A 38 -6.50 2.19 10.08
CA GLY A 38 -6.35 0.75 10.14
C GLY A 38 -5.30 0.15 9.22
N LEU A 39 -4.56 0.97 8.47
CA LEU A 39 -3.50 0.45 7.59
C LEU A 39 -2.51 -0.39 8.39
N ILE A 40 -2.25 -1.61 7.92
CA ILE A 40 -1.34 -2.55 8.56
C ILE A 40 0.05 -2.47 7.94
N ALA A 41 0.11 -2.39 6.62
CA ALA A 41 1.38 -2.34 5.89
C ALA A 41 1.18 -1.60 4.57
N HIS A 42 2.24 -0.94 4.09
CA HIS A 42 2.15 -0.13 2.87
C HIS A 42 3.53 -0.01 2.24
N ARG A 43 3.59 -0.17 0.92
CA ARG A 43 4.78 0.17 0.15
C ARG A 43 4.45 0.37 -1.31
N PHE A 44 5.32 1.12 -1.96
CA PHE A 44 5.26 1.31 -3.40
C PHE A 44 6.24 0.38 -4.10
N TYR A 45 5.85 -0.07 -5.29
CA TYR A 45 6.74 -0.79 -6.20
C TYR A 45 6.71 -0.11 -7.56
N GLY A 46 7.82 -0.19 -8.28
CA GLY A 46 7.89 0.34 -9.63
C GLY A 46 8.37 -0.71 -10.60
N SER A 47 7.91 -0.60 -11.83
CA SER A 47 8.38 -1.36 -12.97
C SER A 47 8.49 -0.38 -14.13
N GLU A 48 8.90 -0.85 -15.29
CA GLU A 48 9.04 0.05 -16.43
C GLU A 48 7.67 0.60 -16.82
N GLY A 49 7.51 1.92 -16.66
CA GLY A 49 6.28 2.60 -17.01
C GLY A 49 5.09 2.33 -16.11
N GLN A 50 5.29 1.68 -14.96
CA GLN A 50 4.19 1.34 -14.07
C GLN A 50 4.57 1.56 -12.61
N ILE A 51 3.57 1.91 -11.82
CA ILE A 51 3.68 2.10 -10.38
C ILE A 51 2.60 1.26 -9.71
N MET A 52 2.94 0.58 -8.63
CA MET A 52 1.97 -0.20 -7.87
C MET A 52 2.12 0.07 -6.38
N VAL A 53 0.98 0.29 -5.74
CA VAL A 53 0.90 0.33 -4.27
C VAL A 53 0.46 -1.03 -3.80
N VAL A 54 1.09 -1.54 -2.76
CA VAL A 54 0.66 -2.77 -2.09
C VAL A 54 0.40 -2.43 -0.63
N ASP A 55 -0.84 -2.59 -0.21
CA ASP A 55 -1.26 -2.33 1.16
C ASP A 55 -1.87 -3.57 1.78
N GLU A 56 -1.73 -3.67 3.09
CA GLU A 56 -2.54 -4.59 3.87
C GLU A 56 -3.49 -3.79 4.75
N TRP A 57 -4.79 -4.12 4.68
CA TRP A 57 -5.85 -3.45 5.44
C TRP A 57 -6.69 -4.49 6.17
N PRO A 58 -7.33 -4.13 7.28
CA PRO A 58 -8.21 -5.08 7.97
C PRO A 58 -9.36 -5.57 7.09
N ASP A 59 -9.87 -4.69 6.21
CA ASP A 59 -10.98 -4.98 5.31
C ASP A 59 -11.00 -3.93 4.21
N PRO A 60 -11.75 -4.17 3.11
CA PRO A 60 -11.84 -3.19 2.02
C PRO A 60 -12.48 -1.87 2.45
N GLU A 61 -13.41 -1.89 3.41
CA GLU A 61 -14.10 -0.69 3.84
C GLU A 61 -13.16 0.30 4.52
N SER A 62 -12.16 -0.19 5.26
CA SER A 62 -11.15 0.67 5.88
C SER A 62 -10.36 1.44 4.83
N PHE A 63 -9.95 0.75 3.75
CA PHE A 63 -9.29 1.42 2.65
C PHE A 63 -10.21 2.44 1.99
N GLN A 64 -11.48 2.10 1.75
CA GLN A 64 -12.40 3.02 1.09
C GLN A 64 -12.59 4.30 1.89
N ARG A 65 -12.73 4.19 3.22
CA ARG A 65 -12.85 5.38 4.07
C ARG A 65 -11.60 6.26 3.99
N PHE A 66 -10.42 5.64 4.04
CA PHE A 66 -9.17 6.37 3.90
C PHE A 66 -9.08 7.05 2.54
N TRP A 67 -9.37 6.30 1.47
CA TRP A 67 -9.29 6.79 0.09
C TRP A 67 -10.16 8.03 -0.10
N GLU A 68 -11.40 7.97 0.38
CA GLU A 68 -12.32 9.10 0.27
C GLU A 68 -11.85 10.30 1.09
N ALA A 69 -11.33 10.04 2.28
CA ALA A 69 -10.88 11.12 3.16
C ALA A 69 -9.63 11.82 2.64
N GLU A 70 -8.77 11.12 1.88
CA GLU A 70 -7.49 11.67 1.45
C GLU A 70 -7.47 12.10 -0.01
N GLN A 71 -8.60 12.09 -0.71
CA GLN A 71 -8.64 12.45 -2.13
C GLN A 71 -8.06 13.84 -2.40
N ALA A 72 -8.33 14.80 -1.52
CA ALA A 72 -7.86 16.16 -1.72
C ALA A 72 -6.33 16.25 -1.67
N ASN A 73 -5.67 15.32 -0.98
CA ASN A 73 -4.22 15.29 -0.88
C ASN A 73 -3.57 14.37 -1.90
N ILE A 74 -4.18 13.20 -2.11
CA ILE A 74 -3.61 12.18 -3.00
C ILE A 74 -3.86 12.51 -4.47
N GLY A 75 -5.05 13.02 -4.78
CA GLY A 75 -5.44 13.28 -6.15
C GLY A 75 -4.46 14.15 -6.93
N PRO A 76 -4.12 15.35 -6.42
CA PRO A 76 -3.17 16.21 -7.13
C PRO A 76 -1.80 15.59 -7.31
N MET A 77 -1.35 14.82 -6.34
CA MET A 77 -0.06 14.13 -6.44
C MET A 77 -0.10 13.06 -7.52
N MET A 78 -1.17 12.28 -7.56
CA MET A 78 -1.32 11.25 -8.59
C MET A 78 -1.41 11.85 -9.99
N GLU A 79 -2.06 12.99 -10.14
CA GLU A 79 -2.17 13.66 -11.44
C GLU A 79 -0.81 14.06 -12.00
N GLN A 80 0.17 14.33 -11.15
CA GLN A 80 1.51 14.69 -11.60
C GLN A 80 2.29 13.49 -12.11
N VAL A 81 1.93 12.28 -11.71
CA VAL A 81 2.72 11.08 -11.97
C VAL A 81 1.98 10.08 -12.85
N ALA A 82 0.70 9.87 -12.59
CA ALA A 82 -0.08 8.83 -13.26
C ALA A 82 -0.54 9.29 -14.63
N THR A 83 -0.46 8.38 -15.61
CA THR A 83 -0.95 8.63 -16.97
C THR A 83 -2.15 7.74 -17.31
N SER A 84 -2.68 7.04 -16.32
CA SER A 84 -3.87 6.21 -16.48
C SER A 84 -4.71 6.29 -15.21
N GLU A 85 -5.95 5.82 -15.31
CA GLU A 85 -6.79 5.66 -14.13
C GLU A 85 -6.25 4.55 -13.25
N PRO A 86 -6.40 4.65 -11.93
CA PRO A 86 -5.92 3.59 -11.05
C PRO A 86 -6.78 2.34 -11.16
N GLU A 87 -6.12 1.19 -11.16
CA GLU A 87 -6.77 -0.10 -11.05
C GLU A 87 -6.60 -0.58 -9.62
N ILE A 88 -7.71 -0.67 -8.89
CA ILE A 88 -7.70 -1.08 -7.49
C ILE A 88 -8.28 -2.47 -7.38
N THR A 89 -7.55 -3.38 -6.73
CA THR A 89 -7.97 -4.76 -6.56
C THR A 89 -7.74 -5.18 -5.12
N PHE A 90 -8.68 -5.94 -4.58
CA PHE A 90 -8.54 -6.52 -3.24
C PHE A 90 -8.32 -8.01 -3.37
N TRP A 91 -7.40 -8.54 -2.56
CA TRP A 91 -6.95 -9.93 -2.62
C TRP A 91 -7.08 -10.55 -1.25
N ARG A 92 -7.57 -11.77 -1.19
CA ARG A 92 -7.55 -12.52 0.07
C ARG A 92 -6.40 -13.53 0.04
N LYS A 93 -5.85 -13.81 1.20
CA LYS A 93 -4.83 -14.85 1.31
C LYS A 93 -5.45 -16.21 1.01
N LEU A 94 -4.76 -17.02 0.24
CA LEU A 94 -5.18 -18.40 -0.02
C LEU A 94 -4.46 -19.32 0.96
N GLU A 95 -5.17 -20.36 1.40
CA GLU A 95 -4.61 -21.32 2.35
C GLU A 95 -4.04 -22.50 1.58
N THR A 96 -2.84 -22.32 1.10
CA THR A 96 -2.20 -23.33 0.24
C THR A 96 -1.16 -24.16 0.98
N GLY A 97 -0.77 -23.76 2.20
CA GLY A 97 0.16 -24.52 3.01
C GLY A 97 1.64 -24.37 2.65
N ASP A 98 1.93 -23.52 1.66
CA ASP A 98 3.31 -23.36 1.19
C ASP A 98 3.89 -21.99 1.50
N ASP A 99 3.34 -21.28 2.49
CA ASP A 99 3.82 -19.95 2.85
C ASP A 99 5.27 -19.99 3.30
N VAL A 100 6.07 -19.04 2.82
CA VAL A 100 7.46 -18.90 3.22
C VAL A 100 7.74 -17.41 3.43
N GLY A 101 8.39 -17.08 4.55
CA GLY A 101 8.91 -15.74 4.76
C GLY A 101 7.98 -14.74 5.39
N TRP A 102 6.70 -15.02 5.48
CA TRP A 102 5.73 -14.06 6.01
C TRP A 102 5.62 -14.06 7.54
N ALA A 103 6.16 -15.10 8.19
CA ALA A 103 6.09 -15.23 9.63
C ALA A 103 6.79 -14.10 10.37
N TRP A 104 7.80 -13.47 9.76
CA TRP A 104 8.55 -12.38 10.40
C TRP A 104 7.73 -11.09 10.54
N LEU A 105 6.61 -10.97 9.83
CA LEU A 105 5.74 -9.81 9.93
C LEU A 105 4.96 -9.76 11.22
N ARG A 106 4.96 -10.85 11.97
CA ARG A 106 4.32 -10.94 13.26
C ARG A 106 5.15 -11.86 14.13
N PRO A 107 5.06 -11.72 15.46
CA PRO A 107 5.88 -12.57 16.33
C PRO A 107 5.61 -14.04 16.07
N PRO A 108 6.65 -14.88 16.10
CA PRO A 108 6.43 -16.31 15.98
C PRO A 108 5.69 -16.83 17.21
N PRO A 109 4.97 -17.93 17.07
CA PRO A 109 4.33 -18.54 18.23
C PRO A 109 5.37 -18.92 19.27
N SER A 110 4.95 -18.90 20.52
CA SER A 110 5.80 -19.31 21.62
C SER A 110 6.30 -20.73 21.39
N GLY A 111 7.59 -20.93 21.50
CA GLY A 111 8.20 -22.23 21.24
C GLY A 111 8.61 -22.46 19.81
N SER A 112 8.28 -21.54 18.93
CA SER A 112 8.69 -21.62 17.54
C SER A 112 10.12 -21.13 17.45
N THR A 113 11.08 -22.04 17.43
CA THR A 113 12.40 -21.60 17.45
C THR A 113 13.06 -22.01 16.23
N HIS A 114 13.25 -22.28 15.77
CA HIS A 114 13.83 -22.70 14.77
C HIS A 114 13.85 -22.22 13.66
N ARG A 115 14.14 -22.29 13.63
CA ARG A 115 14.29 -22.26 12.67
C ARG A 115 14.74 -21.64 12.12
#